data_b59a9853a941539377f92f4da40a1e04
#
_entry.id   b59a9853a941539377f92f4da40a1e04
#
_cell.length_a   1.000
_cell.length_b   1.000
_cell.length_c   1.000
_cell.angle_alpha   90.00
_cell.angle_beta   90.00
_cell.angle_gamma   90.00
#
_symmetry.space_group_name_H-M   'P 1'
#
loop_
_entity.id
_entity.type
_entity.pdbx_description
1 polymer ?
#
loop_
_entity_poly.entity_id
_entity_poly.type
_entity_poly.pdbx_seq_one_letter_code
_entity_poly.pdbx_strand_id
1 'polypeptide(L)'
;MEIEFKLSCTPDTAQALGRHLTRLTGAAPHKLQLQNTYYDTPNQDLRAQGIALRIRKQGRLKLQTVKCAGIVSGGLSSRPEWETPYSGRFDFNAVDVAEVRDTLETLAHLPGYRATLDTDFSRHVWHWRPEADTDIEIVIDRGRIVAGAREEAICEIELELVSGEPARLLDLVALLGTVAPLFPAPLSKATRGSRLLSTPPPPAPVTASHAQHCHAAFNALAQACLDHISINLPANCTYFSDDNLHQVRVGLRHLRALLQMFRPLMRDGWPRKAIADGARHHMQALAHSRELHVLLHEVVTPAANTLEPRAEQALRKQLDAMHKRAFAAAETHLLTQTFSTWLLHTSLALYARPLRHKAGAQAWSPQAHALVSKRLTAYNKRLKRTQPRPTSLHALRKHGKHLRYQLAVSALHPAAGKALAQLQETLGGLNDLHVAGDIFGRLPATHADSIADIAKYHLPRHTKLQLRAADQLKQLRRTLHKLPAKSGKNRI
;
A
#
# COMPACT_ATOMS: atom_id res chain seq x y z
N MET A 1 18.09 -3.34 -19.28
CA MET A 1 17.21 -2.89 -18.16
C MET A 1 15.82 -3.40 -18.49
N GLU A 2 15.27 -4.30 -17.68
CA GLU A 2 13.94 -4.90 -17.82
C GLU A 2 12.86 -3.87 -17.41
N ILE A 3 11.83 -3.70 -18.23
CA ILE A 3 10.65 -2.89 -17.89
C ILE A 3 9.44 -3.82 -17.89
N GLU A 4 8.89 -4.11 -16.72
CA GLU A 4 7.76 -5.02 -16.56
C GLU A 4 6.62 -4.38 -15.76
N PHE A 5 5.38 -4.77 -16.04
CA PHE A 5 4.20 -4.47 -15.22
C PHE A 5 3.64 -5.77 -14.66
N LYS A 6 3.60 -5.86 -13.33
CA LYS A 6 3.14 -7.07 -12.63
C LYS A 6 1.75 -6.87 -12.02
N LEU A 7 0.87 -7.84 -12.26
CA LEU A 7 -0.52 -7.85 -11.81
C LEU A 7 -0.84 -9.19 -11.14
N SER A 8 -1.57 -9.16 -10.05
CA SER A 8 -2.20 -10.36 -9.46
C SER A 8 -3.62 -10.53 -9.97
N CYS A 9 -4.08 -11.76 -9.98
CA CYS A 9 -5.43 -12.15 -10.37
C CYS A 9 -5.86 -13.43 -9.66
N THR A 10 -7.16 -13.73 -9.73
CA THR A 10 -7.66 -15.03 -9.29
C THR A 10 -7.40 -16.11 -10.36
N PRO A 11 -7.42 -17.42 -9.99
CA PRO A 11 -7.31 -18.51 -10.96
C PRO A 11 -8.33 -18.43 -12.11
N ASP A 12 -9.59 -18.05 -11.81
CA ASP A 12 -10.64 -17.89 -12.81
C ASP A 12 -10.35 -16.72 -13.77
N THR A 13 -9.87 -15.60 -13.21
CA THR A 13 -9.41 -14.46 -13.98
C THR A 13 -8.26 -14.84 -14.91
N ALA A 14 -7.24 -15.56 -14.42
CA ALA A 14 -6.12 -16.03 -15.22
C ALA A 14 -6.56 -16.92 -16.39
N GLN A 15 -7.55 -17.79 -16.15
CA GLN A 15 -8.11 -18.65 -17.20
C GLN A 15 -8.88 -17.83 -18.26
N ALA A 16 -9.69 -16.87 -17.84
CA ALA A 16 -10.44 -16.00 -18.75
C ALA A 16 -9.49 -15.16 -19.62
N LEU A 17 -8.45 -14.58 -19.00
CA LEU A 17 -7.42 -13.81 -19.69
C LEU A 17 -6.60 -14.66 -20.65
N GLY A 18 -6.24 -15.89 -20.30
CA GLY A 18 -5.55 -16.80 -21.21
C GLY A 18 -6.32 -17.05 -22.51
N ARG A 19 -7.66 -17.24 -22.42
CA ARG A 19 -8.51 -17.33 -23.61
C ARG A 19 -8.59 -16.03 -24.40
N HIS A 20 -8.62 -14.89 -23.71
CA HIS A 20 -8.61 -13.57 -24.36
C HIS A 20 -7.28 -13.31 -25.07
N LEU A 21 -6.14 -13.56 -24.43
CA LEU A 21 -4.81 -13.39 -24.99
C LEU A 21 -4.57 -14.24 -26.23
N THR A 22 -5.02 -15.49 -26.23
CA THR A 22 -4.97 -16.36 -27.43
C THR A 22 -5.72 -15.75 -28.62
N ARG A 23 -6.88 -15.13 -28.36
CA ARG A 23 -7.64 -14.41 -29.42
C ARG A 23 -6.98 -13.10 -29.84
N LEU A 24 -6.45 -12.34 -28.87
CA LEU A 24 -5.80 -11.05 -29.10
C LEU A 24 -4.52 -11.19 -29.92
N THR A 25 -3.72 -12.21 -29.64
CA THR A 25 -2.42 -12.45 -30.31
C THR A 25 -2.54 -13.36 -31.52
N GLY A 26 -3.66 -14.03 -31.70
CA GLY A 26 -3.86 -15.04 -32.76
C GLY A 26 -3.04 -16.32 -32.57
N ALA A 27 -2.37 -16.49 -31.43
CA ALA A 27 -1.45 -17.62 -31.18
C ALA A 27 -1.75 -18.31 -29.83
N ALA A 28 -1.55 -19.64 -29.81
CA ALA A 28 -1.56 -20.40 -28.56
C ALA A 28 -0.32 -20.04 -27.70
N PRO A 29 -0.43 -20.12 -26.36
CA PRO A 29 0.71 -19.82 -25.49
C PRO A 29 1.82 -20.84 -25.63
N HIS A 30 3.06 -20.36 -25.58
CA HIS A 30 4.20 -21.24 -25.28
C HIS A 30 4.17 -21.57 -23.79
N LYS A 31 4.23 -22.89 -23.46
CA LYS A 31 4.09 -23.36 -22.08
C LYS A 31 5.44 -23.83 -21.55
N LEU A 32 5.77 -23.34 -20.35
CA LEU A 32 7.01 -23.67 -19.66
C LEU A 32 6.69 -24.15 -18.24
N GLN A 33 7.48 -25.11 -17.73
CA GLN A 33 7.53 -25.43 -16.31
C GLN A 33 8.83 -24.89 -15.75
N LEU A 34 8.73 -24.00 -14.76
CA LEU A 34 9.86 -23.29 -14.17
C LEU A 34 9.99 -23.63 -12.69
N GLN A 35 11.19 -24.02 -12.29
CA GLN A 35 11.56 -24.19 -10.90
C GLN A 35 12.71 -23.21 -10.61
N ASN A 36 12.57 -22.40 -9.54
CA ASN A 36 13.67 -21.52 -9.12
C ASN A 36 13.99 -21.80 -7.67
N THR A 37 15.27 -21.89 -7.38
CA THR A 37 15.80 -21.92 -6.02
C THR A 37 16.54 -20.62 -5.76
N TYR A 38 16.14 -19.89 -4.72
CA TYR A 38 16.76 -18.63 -4.30
C TYR A 38 17.77 -18.85 -3.20
N TYR A 39 18.85 -18.09 -3.26
CA TYR A 39 20.00 -18.21 -2.37
C TYR A 39 20.21 -16.92 -1.58
N ASP A 40 20.53 -17.05 -0.29
CA ASP A 40 20.91 -15.95 0.59
C ASP A 40 21.65 -16.48 1.82
N THR A 41 22.19 -15.58 2.64
CA THR A 41 22.69 -15.91 3.97
C THR A 41 21.52 -16.14 4.95
N PRO A 42 21.75 -16.77 6.13
CA PRO A 42 20.75 -16.89 7.17
C PRO A 42 20.15 -15.55 7.63
N ASN A 43 20.93 -14.46 7.54
CA ASN A 43 20.53 -13.11 7.91
C ASN A 43 19.80 -12.36 6.79
N GLN A 44 19.66 -12.98 5.60
CA GLN A 44 19.07 -12.34 4.40
C GLN A 44 19.86 -11.09 3.93
N ASP A 45 21.19 -11.19 3.91
CA ASP A 45 22.08 -10.06 3.62
C ASP A 45 21.98 -9.59 2.16
N LEU A 46 21.80 -10.50 1.17
CA LEU A 46 21.52 -10.13 -0.22
C LEU A 46 20.21 -9.34 -0.33
N ARG A 47 19.16 -9.86 0.30
CA ARG A 47 17.87 -9.16 0.35
C ARG A 47 17.96 -7.79 1.01
N ALA A 48 18.72 -7.64 2.09
CA ALA A 48 18.91 -6.37 2.78
C ALA A 48 19.53 -5.32 1.86
N GLN A 49 20.35 -5.75 0.88
CA GLN A 49 20.96 -4.92 -0.14
C GLN A 49 20.12 -4.83 -1.44
N GLY A 50 18.92 -5.40 -1.45
CA GLY A 50 18.03 -5.36 -2.60
C GLY A 50 18.47 -6.28 -3.75
N ILE A 51 19.28 -7.31 -3.47
CA ILE A 51 19.77 -8.28 -4.45
C ILE A 51 18.99 -9.59 -4.30
N ALA A 52 18.57 -10.19 -5.41
CA ALA A 52 17.99 -11.53 -5.47
C ALA A 52 18.85 -12.40 -6.40
N LEU A 53 19.37 -13.50 -5.86
CA LEU A 53 20.12 -14.52 -6.62
C LEU A 53 19.32 -15.80 -6.66
N ARG A 54 19.13 -16.36 -7.88
CA ARG A 54 18.43 -17.64 -8.06
C ARG A 54 19.11 -18.52 -9.10
N ILE A 55 18.87 -19.82 -8.97
CA ILE A 55 19.07 -20.80 -10.04
C ILE A 55 17.69 -21.16 -10.59
N ARG A 56 17.47 -20.91 -11.88
CA ARG A 56 16.26 -21.29 -12.62
C ARG A 56 16.51 -22.61 -13.37
N LYS A 57 15.62 -23.56 -13.20
CA LYS A 57 15.58 -24.80 -13.97
C LYS A 57 14.40 -24.75 -14.95
N GLN A 58 14.72 -24.97 -16.24
CA GLN A 58 13.76 -25.07 -17.32
C GLN A 58 14.09 -26.34 -18.13
N GLY A 59 13.39 -27.41 -17.86
CA GLY A 59 13.75 -28.71 -18.40
C GLY A 59 15.19 -29.14 -18.02
N ARG A 60 16.08 -29.26 -18.99
CA ARG A 60 17.51 -29.59 -18.78
C ARG A 60 18.37 -28.34 -18.56
N LEU A 61 17.90 -27.17 -18.96
CA LEU A 61 18.64 -25.92 -18.84
C LEU A 61 18.61 -25.43 -17.39
N LYS A 62 19.77 -24.99 -16.89
CA LYS A 62 19.91 -24.30 -15.62
C LYS A 62 20.52 -22.92 -15.87
N LEU A 63 19.89 -21.88 -15.38
CA LEU A 63 20.32 -20.49 -15.51
C LEU A 63 20.53 -19.91 -14.11
N GLN A 64 21.61 -19.17 -13.95
CA GLN A 64 21.83 -18.28 -12.81
C GLN A 64 21.26 -16.93 -13.16
N THR A 65 20.44 -16.36 -12.27
CA THR A 65 19.88 -15.02 -12.47
C THR A 65 20.19 -14.15 -11.25
N VAL A 66 20.71 -12.96 -11.48
CA VAL A 66 20.88 -11.90 -10.48
C VAL A 66 19.93 -10.77 -10.84
N LYS A 67 19.07 -10.36 -9.90
CA LYS A 67 18.20 -9.18 -10.02
C LYS A 67 18.49 -8.21 -8.90
N CYS A 68 18.61 -6.92 -9.21
CA CYS A 68 18.78 -5.88 -8.19
C CYS A 68 17.49 -5.11 -7.92
N ALA A 69 17.47 -4.44 -6.79
CA ALA A 69 16.43 -3.46 -6.52
C ALA A 69 16.47 -2.38 -7.61
N GLY A 70 15.31 -2.07 -8.17
CA GLY A 70 15.11 -1.05 -9.17
C GLY A 70 14.01 -0.09 -8.76
N ILE A 71 13.54 0.70 -9.72
CA ILE A 71 12.37 1.55 -9.53
C ILE A 71 11.13 0.68 -9.69
N VAL A 72 10.36 0.52 -8.61
CA VAL A 72 9.05 -0.16 -8.64
C VAL A 72 7.97 0.87 -8.34
N SER A 73 6.88 0.87 -9.11
CA SER A 73 5.80 1.82 -8.93
C SER A 73 4.46 1.22 -9.37
N GLY A 74 3.55 0.97 -8.41
CA GLY A 74 2.18 0.52 -8.68
C GLY A 74 2.08 -0.69 -9.62
N GLY A 75 3.03 -1.63 -9.53
CA GLY A 75 3.12 -2.80 -10.41
C GLY A 75 4.15 -2.68 -11.53
N LEU A 76 4.52 -1.47 -11.98
CA LEU A 76 5.60 -1.28 -12.95
C LEU A 76 6.96 -1.37 -12.25
N SER A 77 7.87 -2.16 -12.79
CA SER A 77 9.25 -2.23 -12.32
C SER A 77 10.25 -2.01 -13.46
N SER A 78 11.36 -1.37 -13.12
CA SER A 78 12.52 -1.24 -13.99
C SER A 78 13.76 -1.52 -13.16
N ARG A 79 14.48 -2.59 -13.49
CA ARG A 79 15.61 -3.08 -12.68
C ARG A 79 16.69 -3.76 -13.51
N PRO A 80 17.97 -3.72 -13.08
CA PRO A 80 19.02 -4.52 -13.66
C PRO A 80 18.78 -6.01 -13.44
N GLU A 81 18.97 -6.79 -14.49
CA GLU A 81 18.94 -8.25 -14.46
C GLU A 81 20.10 -8.81 -15.29
N TRP A 82 20.76 -9.84 -14.77
CA TRP A 82 21.79 -10.61 -15.47
C TRP A 82 21.42 -12.08 -15.38
N GLU A 83 21.36 -12.74 -16.53
CA GLU A 83 21.07 -14.17 -16.61
C GLU A 83 22.16 -14.88 -17.43
N THR A 84 22.74 -15.93 -16.85
CA THR A 84 23.81 -16.71 -17.44
C THR A 84 23.64 -18.22 -17.24
N PRO A 85 24.19 -19.10 -18.09
CA PRO A 85 24.16 -20.52 -17.83
C PRO A 85 24.81 -20.89 -16.49
N TYR A 86 24.20 -21.79 -15.73
CA TYR A 86 24.71 -22.29 -14.46
C TYR A 86 25.40 -23.65 -14.65
N SER A 87 26.71 -23.71 -14.40
CA SER A 87 27.57 -24.88 -14.59
C SER A 87 27.91 -25.67 -13.32
N GLY A 88 27.15 -25.45 -12.22
CA GLY A 88 27.39 -26.12 -10.93
C GLY A 88 28.02 -25.21 -9.86
N ARG A 89 28.56 -24.06 -10.26
CA ARG A 89 29.05 -22.99 -9.38
C ARG A 89 28.53 -21.65 -9.84
N PHE A 90 28.40 -20.70 -8.93
CA PHE A 90 28.03 -19.31 -9.25
C PHE A 90 29.19 -18.63 -9.97
N ASP A 91 28.88 -17.84 -11.00
CA ASP A 91 29.80 -17.01 -11.73
C ASP A 91 29.19 -15.62 -11.91
N PHE A 92 29.80 -14.59 -11.34
CA PHE A 92 29.27 -13.23 -11.31
C PHE A 92 29.97 -12.31 -12.33
N ASN A 93 30.84 -12.83 -13.23
CA ASN A 93 31.57 -12.02 -14.20
C ASN A 93 30.68 -11.23 -15.16
N ALA A 94 29.46 -11.71 -15.44
CA ALA A 94 28.49 -11.01 -16.28
C ALA A 94 27.82 -9.81 -15.57
N VAL A 95 27.95 -9.67 -14.24
CA VAL A 95 27.40 -8.56 -13.48
C VAL A 95 28.30 -7.33 -13.67
N ASP A 96 27.86 -6.37 -14.47
CA ASP A 96 28.65 -5.18 -14.85
C ASP A 96 28.65 -4.07 -13.78
N VAL A 97 27.82 -4.18 -12.74
CA VAL A 97 27.82 -3.27 -11.59
C VAL A 97 28.76 -3.81 -10.51
N ALA A 98 29.93 -3.18 -10.38
CA ALA A 98 31.02 -3.63 -9.50
C ALA A 98 30.57 -3.86 -8.04
N GLU A 99 29.83 -2.93 -7.44
CA GLU A 99 29.35 -3.03 -6.06
C GLU A 99 28.45 -4.26 -5.83
N VAL A 100 27.62 -4.61 -6.83
CA VAL A 100 26.74 -5.79 -6.77
C VAL A 100 27.58 -7.05 -6.90
N ARG A 101 28.52 -7.08 -7.85
CA ARG A 101 29.41 -8.22 -8.05
C ARG A 101 30.26 -8.51 -6.81
N ASP A 102 30.93 -7.49 -6.24
CA ASP A 102 31.76 -7.62 -5.05
C ASP A 102 30.95 -8.13 -3.83
N THR A 103 29.71 -7.65 -3.71
CA THR A 103 28.76 -8.14 -2.69
C THR A 103 28.46 -9.63 -2.87
N LEU A 104 28.12 -10.05 -4.10
CA LEU A 104 27.80 -11.44 -4.40
C LEU A 104 28.99 -12.37 -4.15
N GLU A 105 30.18 -11.99 -4.60
CA GLU A 105 31.42 -12.75 -4.39
C GLU A 105 31.74 -12.87 -2.90
N THR A 106 31.59 -11.79 -2.13
CA THR A 106 31.84 -11.81 -0.69
C THR A 106 30.86 -12.72 0.04
N LEU A 107 29.56 -12.58 -0.23
CA LEU A 107 28.51 -13.29 0.50
C LEU A 107 28.40 -14.76 0.10
N ALA A 108 28.71 -15.13 -1.16
CA ALA A 108 28.67 -16.51 -1.62
C ALA A 108 29.71 -17.42 -0.92
N HIS A 109 30.75 -16.86 -0.35
CA HIS A 109 31.77 -17.57 0.42
C HIS A 109 31.51 -17.62 1.93
N LEU A 110 30.47 -16.94 2.43
CA LEU A 110 30.16 -16.93 3.86
C LEU A 110 29.63 -18.30 4.34
N PRO A 111 30.01 -18.73 5.55
CA PRO A 111 29.42 -19.90 6.19
C PRO A 111 27.90 -19.75 6.31
N GLY A 112 27.14 -20.75 5.84
CA GLY A 112 25.68 -20.74 5.89
C GLY A 112 24.98 -20.14 4.67
N TYR A 113 25.69 -19.64 3.66
CA TYR A 113 25.12 -19.31 2.37
C TYR A 113 24.42 -20.53 1.76
N ARG A 114 23.12 -20.44 1.48
CA ARG A 114 22.31 -21.62 1.14
C ARG A 114 21.03 -21.25 0.39
N ALA A 115 20.38 -22.28 -0.17
CA ALA A 115 19.01 -22.19 -0.64
C ALA A 115 18.06 -21.79 0.52
N THR A 116 17.23 -20.80 0.29
CA THR A 116 16.32 -20.21 1.29
C THR A 116 14.86 -20.44 0.96
N LEU A 117 14.49 -20.39 -0.32
CA LEU A 117 13.12 -20.60 -0.79
C LEU A 117 13.12 -21.12 -2.23
N ASP A 118 12.06 -21.82 -2.57
CA ASP A 118 11.81 -22.37 -3.91
C ASP A 118 10.52 -21.81 -4.50
N THR A 119 10.48 -21.73 -5.84
CA THR A 119 9.24 -21.50 -6.58
C THR A 119 9.08 -22.58 -7.64
N ASP A 120 7.86 -23.12 -7.77
CA ASP A 120 7.50 -24.11 -8.77
C ASP A 120 6.20 -23.67 -9.44
N PHE A 121 6.26 -23.34 -10.74
CA PHE A 121 5.11 -22.80 -11.44
C PHE A 121 5.14 -23.07 -12.94
N SER A 122 3.96 -23.18 -13.52
CA SER A 122 3.74 -23.18 -14.97
C SER A 122 3.67 -21.73 -15.47
N ARG A 123 4.37 -21.45 -16.55
CA ARG A 123 4.37 -20.16 -17.25
C ARG A 123 3.76 -20.34 -18.63
N HIS A 124 2.76 -19.56 -18.94
CA HIS A 124 2.18 -19.45 -20.27
C HIS A 124 2.59 -18.13 -20.88
N VAL A 125 3.22 -18.14 -22.06
CA VAL A 125 3.82 -16.98 -22.72
C VAL A 125 3.10 -16.66 -24.01
N TRP A 126 2.76 -15.38 -24.20
CA TRP A 126 2.29 -14.78 -25.45
C TRP A 126 3.13 -13.57 -25.79
N HIS A 127 3.16 -13.19 -27.07
CA HIS A 127 3.73 -11.94 -27.54
C HIS A 127 2.63 -11.09 -28.17
N TRP A 128 2.50 -9.87 -27.70
CA TRP A 128 1.58 -8.89 -28.27
C TRP A 128 2.35 -7.87 -29.07
N ARG A 129 2.07 -7.83 -30.38
CA ARG A 129 2.75 -6.99 -31.38
C ARG A 129 1.73 -6.15 -32.12
N PRO A 130 1.21 -5.05 -31.51
CA PRO A 130 0.21 -4.20 -32.15
C PRO A 130 0.78 -3.41 -33.34
N GLU A 131 2.09 -3.15 -33.34
CA GLU A 131 2.84 -2.40 -34.35
C GLU A 131 4.17 -3.10 -34.60
N ALA A 132 4.82 -2.80 -35.74
CA ALA A 132 6.03 -3.50 -36.17
C ALA A 132 7.25 -3.33 -35.24
N ASP A 133 7.31 -2.23 -34.50
CA ASP A 133 8.39 -1.87 -33.57
C ASP A 133 8.08 -2.25 -32.12
N THR A 134 6.86 -2.67 -31.83
CA THR A 134 6.40 -2.97 -30.47
C THR A 134 6.27 -4.48 -30.25
N ASP A 135 6.98 -5.01 -29.26
CA ASP A 135 6.83 -6.39 -28.77
C ASP A 135 6.72 -6.38 -27.24
N ILE A 136 5.60 -6.89 -26.72
CA ILE A 136 5.38 -7.07 -25.28
C ILE A 136 5.19 -8.56 -25.02
N GLU A 137 6.08 -9.13 -24.21
CA GLU A 137 5.90 -10.46 -23.67
C GLU A 137 4.86 -10.44 -22.57
N ILE A 138 3.86 -11.29 -22.67
CA ILE A 138 2.78 -11.44 -21.69
C ILE A 138 2.88 -12.83 -21.09
N VAL A 139 3.07 -12.93 -19.78
CA VAL A 139 3.11 -14.22 -19.12
C VAL A 139 2.01 -14.34 -18.08
N ILE A 140 1.45 -15.55 -17.96
CA ILE A 140 0.59 -15.94 -16.84
C ILE A 140 1.32 -17.05 -16.08
N ASP A 141 1.68 -16.76 -14.82
CA ASP A 141 2.34 -17.68 -13.92
C ASP A 141 1.35 -18.27 -12.91
N ARG A 142 1.34 -19.60 -12.79
CA ARG A 142 0.49 -20.33 -11.83
C ARG A 142 1.30 -21.42 -11.14
N GLY A 143 1.33 -21.40 -9.81
CA GLY A 143 2.08 -22.38 -9.03
C GLY A 143 2.18 -21.98 -7.57
N ARG A 144 3.36 -22.17 -6.98
CA ARG A 144 3.59 -21.91 -5.56
C ARG A 144 4.99 -21.41 -5.26
N ILE A 145 5.11 -20.71 -4.15
CA ILE A 145 6.36 -20.35 -3.45
C ILE A 145 6.42 -21.23 -2.22
N VAL A 146 7.55 -21.85 -1.95
CA VAL A 146 7.79 -22.68 -0.77
C VAL A 146 8.97 -22.10 0.00
N ALA A 147 8.80 -21.85 1.30
CA ALA A 147 9.83 -21.31 2.17
C ALA A 147 9.77 -21.99 3.55
N GLY A 148 10.67 -22.94 3.79
CA GLY A 148 10.60 -23.84 4.94
C GLY A 148 9.33 -24.69 4.92
N ALA A 149 8.53 -24.62 5.99
CA ALA A 149 7.24 -25.33 6.11
C ALA A 149 6.03 -24.52 5.59
N ARG A 150 6.25 -23.32 5.05
CA ARG A 150 5.18 -22.42 4.59
C ARG A 150 5.14 -22.37 3.08
N GLU A 151 3.93 -22.21 2.55
CA GLU A 151 3.75 -22.00 1.09
C GLU A 151 2.77 -20.88 0.80
N GLU A 152 2.89 -20.31 -0.40
CA GLU A 152 2.03 -19.27 -0.93
C GLU A 152 1.75 -19.53 -2.40
N ALA A 153 0.50 -19.39 -2.83
CA ALA A 153 0.12 -19.59 -4.23
C ALA A 153 0.67 -18.47 -5.14
N ILE A 154 1.06 -18.83 -6.34
CA ILE A 154 1.37 -17.91 -7.44
C ILE A 154 0.18 -17.90 -8.40
N CYS A 155 -0.39 -16.74 -8.65
CA CYS A 155 -1.33 -16.48 -9.73
C CYS A 155 -1.16 -15.02 -10.16
N GLU A 156 -0.29 -14.78 -11.13
CA GLU A 156 0.09 -13.43 -11.54
C GLU A 156 0.30 -13.33 -13.03
N ILE A 157 0.19 -12.10 -13.54
CA ILE A 157 0.45 -11.73 -14.92
C ILE A 157 1.62 -10.77 -14.91
N GLU A 158 2.61 -11.02 -15.75
CA GLU A 158 3.71 -10.10 -16.00
C GLU A 158 3.63 -9.65 -17.45
N LEU A 159 3.80 -8.37 -17.69
CA LEU A 159 3.85 -7.75 -18.99
C LEU A 159 5.25 -7.13 -19.13
N GLU A 160 6.09 -7.67 -19.98
CA GLU A 160 7.47 -7.21 -20.16
C GLU A 160 7.64 -6.54 -21.53
N LEU A 161 8.16 -5.32 -21.52
CA LEU A 161 8.48 -4.60 -22.74
C LEU A 161 9.79 -5.12 -23.35
N VAL A 162 9.68 -5.92 -24.41
CA VAL A 162 10.84 -6.43 -25.17
C VAL A 162 11.37 -5.34 -26.11
N SER A 163 10.46 -4.65 -26.82
CA SER A 163 10.79 -3.52 -27.69
C SER A 163 9.62 -2.55 -27.80
N GLY A 164 9.89 -1.29 -28.16
CA GLY A 164 8.89 -0.24 -28.35
C GLY A 164 8.81 0.77 -27.21
N GLU A 165 7.78 1.60 -27.24
CA GLU A 165 7.59 2.66 -26.27
C GLU A 165 6.92 2.15 -24.98
N PRO A 166 7.40 2.56 -23.78
CA PRO A 166 6.79 2.16 -22.50
C PRO A 166 5.29 2.48 -22.36
N ALA A 167 4.78 3.47 -23.11
CA ALA A 167 3.37 3.80 -23.13
C ALA A 167 2.50 2.62 -23.61
N ARG A 168 2.99 1.79 -24.53
CA ARG A 168 2.28 0.59 -25.03
C ARG A 168 2.02 -0.45 -23.95
N LEU A 169 2.93 -0.57 -22.98
CA LEU A 169 2.75 -1.42 -21.83
C LEU A 169 1.53 -0.94 -21.00
N LEU A 170 1.39 0.37 -20.82
CA LEU A 170 0.26 0.95 -20.09
C LEU A 170 -1.07 0.80 -20.84
N ASP A 171 -1.05 0.91 -22.19
CA ASP A 171 -2.22 0.67 -23.04
C ASP A 171 -2.70 -0.79 -22.89
N LEU A 172 -1.77 -1.74 -22.90
CA LEU A 172 -2.10 -3.16 -22.70
C LEU A 172 -2.68 -3.44 -21.31
N VAL A 173 -2.11 -2.85 -20.26
CA VAL A 173 -2.66 -2.95 -18.88
C VAL A 173 -4.10 -2.43 -18.83
N ALA A 174 -4.37 -1.29 -19.46
CA ALA A 174 -5.71 -0.72 -19.52
C ALA A 174 -6.68 -1.66 -20.28
N LEU A 175 -6.25 -2.20 -21.42
CA LEU A 175 -7.03 -3.16 -22.20
C LEU A 175 -7.39 -4.41 -21.40
N LEU A 176 -6.39 -5.08 -20.80
CA LEU A 176 -6.62 -6.29 -20.02
C LEU A 176 -7.48 -6.02 -18.78
N GLY A 177 -7.34 -4.86 -18.18
CA GLY A 177 -8.19 -4.41 -17.08
C GLY A 177 -9.67 -4.22 -17.43
N THR A 178 -10.05 -4.15 -18.71
CA THR A 178 -11.47 -4.17 -19.12
C THR A 178 -12.04 -5.58 -19.19
N VAL A 179 -11.18 -6.58 -19.32
CA VAL A 179 -11.59 -7.99 -19.51
C VAL A 179 -11.89 -8.67 -18.18
N ALA A 180 -11.09 -8.35 -17.17
CA ALA A 180 -11.22 -8.98 -15.85
C ALA A 180 -10.56 -8.13 -14.74
N PRO A 181 -10.94 -8.34 -13.46
CA PRO A 181 -10.29 -7.67 -12.33
C PRO A 181 -8.80 -8.03 -12.24
N LEU A 182 -7.93 -7.02 -12.30
CA LEU A 182 -6.48 -7.12 -12.19
C LEU A 182 -5.97 -6.13 -11.15
N PHE A 183 -5.02 -6.55 -10.35
CA PHE A 183 -4.51 -5.73 -9.25
C PHE A 183 -3.00 -5.57 -9.34
N PRO A 184 -2.44 -4.35 -9.19
CA PRO A 184 -0.99 -4.17 -9.13
C PRO A 184 -0.37 -5.07 -8.06
N ALA A 185 0.69 -5.81 -8.43
CA ALA A 185 1.40 -6.74 -7.55
C ALA A 185 2.87 -6.27 -7.37
N PRO A 186 3.14 -5.38 -6.42
CA PRO A 186 4.46 -4.76 -6.30
C PRO A 186 5.54 -5.69 -5.73
N LEU A 187 5.15 -6.83 -5.15
CA LEU A 187 6.09 -7.76 -4.55
C LEU A 187 6.55 -8.83 -5.54
N SER A 188 7.88 -9.01 -5.65
CA SER A 188 8.44 -10.13 -6.41
C SER A 188 8.21 -11.46 -5.69
N LYS A 189 8.26 -12.59 -6.44
CA LYS A 189 8.22 -13.95 -5.89
C LYS A 189 9.27 -14.16 -4.77
N ALA A 190 10.48 -13.62 -4.96
CA ALA A 190 11.55 -13.63 -3.95
C ALA A 190 11.14 -12.89 -2.66
N THR A 191 10.59 -11.69 -2.79
CA THR A 191 10.14 -10.91 -1.63
C THR A 191 8.98 -11.58 -0.90
N ARG A 192 8.03 -12.15 -1.63
CA ARG A 192 6.90 -12.92 -1.07
C ARG A 192 7.40 -14.12 -0.29
N GLY A 193 8.31 -14.92 -0.87
CA GLY A 193 8.90 -16.08 -0.20
C GLY A 193 9.71 -15.72 1.05
N SER A 194 10.47 -14.63 1.00
CA SER A 194 11.20 -14.16 2.19
C SER A 194 10.27 -13.75 3.35
N ARG A 195 9.07 -13.23 3.05
CA ARG A 195 8.06 -12.91 4.08
C ARG A 195 7.47 -14.15 4.74
N LEU A 196 7.50 -15.29 4.06
CA LEU A 196 7.14 -16.57 4.67
C LEU A 196 8.17 -17.04 5.70
N LEU A 197 9.46 -16.70 5.52
CA LEU A 197 10.53 -17.07 6.44
C LEU A 197 10.54 -16.20 7.70
N SER A 198 10.25 -14.93 7.58
CA SER A 198 10.30 -13.97 8.69
C SER A 198 9.22 -12.90 8.54
N THR A 199 8.62 -12.50 9.66
CA THR A 199 7.73 -11.33 9.66
C THR A 199 8.59 -10.09 9.37
N PRO A 200 8.33 -9.37 8.27
CA PRO A 200 9.10 -8.17 7.98
C PRO A 200 8.86 -7.12 9.07
N PRO A 201 9.85 -6.29 9.40
CA PRO A 201 9.61 -5.14 10.25
C PRO A 201 8.56 -4.23 9.60
N PRO A 202 7.77 -3.51 10.41
CA PRO A 202 6.82 -2.55 9.86
C PRO A 202 7.55 -1.59 8.92
N PRO A 203 6.99 -1.31 7.73
CA PRO A 203 7.65 -0.46 6.76
C PRO A 203 7.94 0.91 7.36
N ALA A 204 9.16 1.41 7.18
CA ALA A 204 9.53 2.75 7.60
C ALA A 204 8.59 3.78 6.94
N PRO A 205 8.22 4.85 7.65
CA PRO A 205 7.42 5.92 7.06
C PRO A 205 8.11 6.47 5.82
N VAL A 206 7.43 6.42 4.68
CA VAL A 206 7.97 6.99 3.45
C VAL A 206 8.02 8.51 3.58
N THR A 207 9.21 9.07 3.44
CA THR A 207 9.44 10.52 3.43
C THR A 207 10.02 10.91 2.08
N ALA A 208 9.78 12.14 1.65
CA ALA A 208 10.38 12.71 0.45
C ALA A 208 11.53 13.68 0.79
N SER A 209 12.11 13.57 2.00
CA SER A 209 13.15 14.50 2.49
C SER A 209 14.38 14.55 1.58
N HIS A 210 14.71 13.48 0.89
CA HIS A 210 15.86 13.39 -0.02
C HIS A 210 15.53 13.70 -1.49
N ALA A 211 14.26 14.00 -1.80
CA ALA A 211 13.89 14.31 -3.18
C ALA A 211 14.47 15.68 -3.60
N GLN A 212 15.10 15.71 -4.78
CA GLN A 212 15.68 16.95 -5.30
C GLN A 212 14.59 17.91 -5.81
N HIS A 213 13.58 17.40 -6.50
CA HIS A 213 12.50 18.20 -7.09
C HIS A 213 11.11 17.63 -6.81
N CYS A 214 10.10 18.47 -7.06
CA CYS A 214 8.70 18.12 -6.82
C CYS A 214 8.22 16.89 -7.59
N HIS A 215 8.71 16.64 -8.81
CA HIS A 215 8.39 15.41 -9.54
C HIS A 215 8.89 14.16 -8.80
N ALA A 216 10.15 14.16 -8.37
CA ALA A 216 10.72 13.02 -7.63
C ALA A 216 9.98 12.79 -6.31
N ALA A 217 9.68 13.87 -5.56
CA ALA A 217 8.92 13.77 -4.32
C ALA A 217 7.51 13.23 -4.55
N PHE A 218 6.80 13.74 -5.55
CA PHE A 218 5.45 13.27 -5.86
C PHE A 218 5.44 11.80 -6.24
N ASN A 219 6.34 11.40 -7.15
CA ASN A 219 6.41 10.01 -7.63
C ASN A 219 6.71 9.04 -6.50
N ALA A 220 7.72 9.31 -5.67
CA ALA A 220 8.05 8.46 -4.53
C ALA A 220 6.87 8.30 -3.54
N LEU A 221 6.19 9.40 -3.23
CA LEU A 221 5.05 9.37 -2.30
C LEU A 221 3.80 8.74 -2.91
N ALA A 222 3.54 8.96 -4.21
CA ALA A 222 2.43 8.35 -4.92
C ALA A 222 2.60 6.84 -5.01
N GLN A 223 3.81 6.41 -5.39
CA GLN A 223 4.19 5.01 -5.39
C GLN A 223 3.98 4.36 -4.04
N ALA A 224 4.52 4.95 -2.97
CA ALA A 224 4.36 4.42 -1.62
C ALA A 224 2.87 4.27 -1.22
N CYS A 225 1.99 5.18 -1.68
CA CYS A 225 0.55 5.04 -1.45
C CYS A 225 -0.03 3.85 -2.23
N LEU A 226 0.34 3.68 -3.50
CA LEU A 226 -0.14 2.57 -4.34
C LEU A 226 0.35 1.23 -3.83
N ASP A 227 1.63 1.13 -3.50
CA ASP A 227 2.22 -0.10 -2.96
C ASP A 227 1.59 -0.47 -1.62
N HIS A 228 1.36 0.52 -0.75
CA HIS A 228 0.69 0.32 0.52
C HIS A 228 -0.75 -0.20 0.36
N ILE A 229 -1.50 0.29 -0.64
CA ILE A 229 -2.82 -0.23 -0.99
C ILE A 229 -2.66 -1.66 -1.53
N SER A 230 -1.84 -1.85 -2.55
CA SER A 230 -1.73 -3.09 -3.33
C SER A 230 -1.24 -4.28 -2.49
N ILE A 231 -0.22 -4.08 -1.65
CA ILE A 231 0.33 -5.14 -0.77
C ILE A 231 -0.73 -5.70 0.19
N ASN A 232 -1.70 -4.88 0.56
CA ASN A 232 -2.73 -5.23 1.54
C ASN A 232 -4.07 -5.63 0.88
N LEU A 233 -4.14 -5.82 -0.44
CA LEU A 233 -5.35 -6.29 -1.12
C LEU A 233 -5.54 -7.80 -0.93
N PRO A 234 -6.80 -8.31 -0.89
CA PRO A 234 -7.07 -9.74 -0.85
C PRO A 234 -6.36 -10.52 -1.95
N ALA A 235 -6.29 -9.95 -3.16
CA ALA A 235 -5.61 -10.56 -4.31
C ALA A 235 -4.09 -10.71 -4.14
N ASN A 236 -3.48 -10.03 -3.17
CA ASN A 236 -2.04 -10.01 -2.89
C ASN A 236 -1.66 -10.59 -1.51
N CYS A 237 -2.64 -11.11 -0.77
CA CYS A 237 -2.45 -11.69 0.56
C CYS A 237 -2.82 -13.16 0.56
N THR A 238 -2.01 -14.01 1.17
CA THR A 238 -2.36 -15.42 1.41
C THR A 238 -3.55 -15.53 2.37
N TYR A 239 -3.56 -14.67 3.39
CA TYR A 239 -4.66 -14.52 4.35
C TYR A 239 -5.00 -13.04 4.49
N PHE A 240 -6.21 -12.67 4.07
CA PHE A 240 -6.70 -11.31 4.24
C PHE A 240 -7.31 -11.14 5.62
N SER A 241 -6.94 -10.09 6.33
CA SER A 241 -7.30 -9.82 7.72
C SER A 241 -7.85 -8.41 7.92
N ASP A 242 -8.42 -8.14 9.10
CA ASP A 242 -8.83 -6.80 9.52
C ASP A 242 -7.68 -5.79 9.50
N ASP A 243 -6.46 -6.24 9.78
CA ASP A 243 -5.28 -5.37 9.69
C ASP A 243 -4.99 -5.02 8.22
N ASN A 244 -5.06 -5.97 7.30
CA ASN A 244 -4.91 -5.68 5.87
C ASN A 244 -5.98 -4.69 5.39
N LEU A 245 -7.25 -4.92 5.74
CA LEU A 245 -8.35 -4.00 5.44
C LEU A 245 -8.10 -2.60 6.03
N HIS A 246 -7.60 -2.54 7.27
CA HIS A 246 -7.21 -1.27 7.88
C HIS A 246 -6.11 -0.57 7.08
N GLN A 247 -5.07 -1.30 6.64
CA GLN A 247 -3.96 -0.75 5.86
C GLN A 247 -4.41 -0.27 4.47
N VAL A 248 -5.30 -0.97 3.78
CA VAL A 248 -5.92 -0.47 2.54
C VAL A 248 -6.58 0.90 2.78
N ARG A 249 -7.36 1.04 3.85
CA ARG A 249 -7.99 2.32 4.23
C ARG A 249 -6.97 3.41 4.57
N VAL A 250 -5.83 3.04 5.18
CA VAL A 250 -4.71 3.95 5.44
C VAL A 250 -4.11 4.44 4.13
N GLY A 251 -3.80 3.56 3.19
CA GLY A 251 -3.25 3.89 1.87
C GLY A 251 -4.17 4.81 1.06
N LEU A 252 -5.47 4.48 0.98
CA LEU A 252 -6.49 5.33 0.32
C LEU A 252 -6.57 6.74 0.94
N ARG A 253 -6.44 6.84 2.25
CA ARG A 253 -6.40 8.13 2.95
C ARG A 253 -5.12 8.92 2.65
N HIS A 254 -3.98 8.24 2.61
CA HIS A 254 -2.70 8.84 2.27
C HIS A 254 -2.68 9.35 0.84
N LEU A 255 -3.18 8.58 -0.12
CA LEU A 255 -3.35 9.01 -1.50
C LEU A 255 -4.19 10.30 -1.60
N ARG A 256 -5.32 10.37 -0.92
CA ARG A 256 -6.13 11.60 -0.88
C ARG A 256 -5.41 12.80 -0.26
N ALA A 257 -4.64 12.57 0.80
CA ALA A 257 -3.85 13.62 1.45
C ALA A 257 -2.72 14.12 0.55
N LEU A 258 -2.06 13.23 -0.19
CA LEU A 258 -1.06 13.53 -1.19
C LEU A 258 -1.64 14.39 -2.33
N LEU A 259 -2.73 13.95 -2.94
CA LEU A 259 -3.42 14.68 -4.00
C LEU A 259 -3.89 16.07 -3.56
N GLN A 260 -4.25 16.22 -2.29
CA GLN A 260 -4.60 17.51 -1.72
C GLN A 260 -3.37 18.39 -1.47
N MET A 261 -2.23 17.82 -1.06
CA MET A 261 -0.98 18.53 -0.84
C MET A 261 -0.45 19.12 -2.14
N PHE A 262 -0.35 18.31 -3.18
CA PHE A 262 0.22 18.68 -4.48
C PHE A 262 -0.76 19.39 -5.42
N ARG A 263 -2.04 19.55 -5.02
CA ARG A 263 -3.06 20.21 -5.86
C ARG A 263 -2.59 21.51 -6.53
N PRO A 264 -1.88 22.44 -5.86
CA PRO A 264 -1.44 23.70 -6.47
C PRO A 264 -0.40 23.52 -7.58
N LEU A 265 0.26 22.38 -7.65
CA LEU A 265 1.33 22.06 -8.59
C LEU A 265 0.86 21.18 -9.75
N MET A 266 -0.35 20.63 -9.66
CA MET A 266 -0.89 19.71 -10.65
C MET A 266 -1.27 20.46 -11.94
N ARG A 267 -1.13 19.78 -13.07
CA ARG A 267 -1.58 20.29 -14.37
C ARG A 267 -3.10 20.29 -14.47
N ASP A 268 -3.63 21.20 -15.26
CA ASP A 268 -5.05 21.24 -15.56
C ASP A 268 -5.44 20.01 -16.43
N GLY A 269 -6.68 19.55 -16.28
CA GLY A 269 -7.17 18.36 -16.99
C GLY A 269 -6.72 17.02 -16.39
N TRP A 270 -5.71 16.97 -15.49
CA TRP A 270 -5.33 15.72 -14.83
C TRP A 270 -6.43 15.23 -13.87
N PRO A 271 -6.77 13.91 -13.85
CA PRO A 271 -8.00 13.40 -13.21
C PRO A 271 -7.96 13.38 -11.68
N ARG A 272 -7.33 14.39 -11.03
CA ARG A 272 -7.19 14.48 -9.58
C ARG A 272 -8.50 14.28 -8.81
N LYS A 273 -9.59 14.92 -9.29
CA LYS A 273 -10.87 14.87 -8.60
C LYS A 273 -11.46 13.46 -8.69
N ALA A 274 -11.43 12.84 -9.84
CA ALA A 274 -11.93 11.48 -10.05
C ALA A 274 -11.19 10.47 -9.17
N ILE A 275 -9.85 10.55 -9.11
CA ILE A 275 -9.03 9.69 -8.25
C ILE A 275 -9.36 9.90 -6.76
N ALA A 276 -9.45 11.16 -6.30
CA ALA A 276 -9.74 11.47 -4.90
C ALA A 276 -11.16 11.08 -4.48
N ASP A 277 -12.13 11.19 -5.39
CA ASP A 277 -13.53 10.83 -5.16
C ASP A 277 -13.70 9.29 -5.17
N GLY A 278 -13.04 8.59 -6.09
CA GLY A 278 -12.96 7.12 -6.08
C GLY A 278 -12.35 6.59 -4.79
N ALA A 279 -11.20 7.14 -4.37
CA ALA A 279 -10.60 6.75 -3.08
C ALA A 279 -11.56 7.00 -1.88
N ARG A 280 -12.38 8.05 -1.93
CA ARG A 280 -13.39 8.29 -0.90
C ARG A 280 -14.50 7.25 -0.96
N HIS A 281 -15.01 6.96 -2.14
CA HIS A 281 -16.05 5.95 -2.36
C HIS A 281 -15.62 4.59 -1.82
N HIS A 282 -14.44 4.12 -2.20
CA HIS A 282 -13.92 2.83 -1.73
C HIS A 282 -13.65 2.83 -0.22
N MET A 283 -13.13 3.92 0.35
CA MET A 283 -13.02 4.05 1.82
C MET A 283 -14.35 3.93 2.55
N GLN A 284 -15.45 4.43 1.96
CA GLN A 284 -16.79 4.34 2.55
C GLN A 284 -17.31 2.90 2.53
N ALA A 285 -17.11 2.18 1.43
CA ALA A 285 -17.47 0.76 1.33
C ALA A 285 -16.79 -0.11 2.41
N LEU A 286 -15.57 0.24 2.80
CA LEU A 286 -14.80 -0.47 3.84
C LEU A 286 -15.07 0.04 5.27
N ALA A 287 -15.96 1.03 5.46
CA ALA A 287 -16.08 1.70 6.77
C ALA A 287 -16.70 0.80 7.83
N HIS A 288 -17.80 0.15 7.49
CA HIS A 288 -18.62 -0.61 8.45
C HIS A 288 -17.89 -1.79 9.07
N SER A 289 -17.11 -2.55 8.28
CA SER A 289 -16.25 -3.62 8.81
C SER A 289 -15.26 -3.08 9.86
N ARG A 290 -14.56 -1.97 9.56
CA ARG A 290 -13.61 -1.39 10.50
C ARG A 290 -14.30 -0.82 11.75
N GLU A 291 -15.48 -0.26 11.64
CA GLU A 291 -16.24 0.25 12.77
C GLU A 291 -16.66 -0.88 13.73
N LEU A 292 -17.11 -2.01 13.20
CA LEU A 292 -17.45 -3.20 13.98
C LEU A 292 -16.21 -3.85 14.62
N HIS A 293 -15.09 -3.94 13.89
CA HIS A 293 -13.82 -4.42 14.45
C HIS A 293 -13.39 -3.56 15.67
N VAL A 294 -13.41 -2.21 15.52
CA VAL A 294 -13.07 -1.30 16.61
C VAL A 294 -14.05 -1.42 17.77
N LEU A 295 -15.35 -1.53 17.49
CA LEU A 295 -16.37 -1.75 18.51
C LEU A 295 -16.07 -3.01 19.34
N LEU A 296 -15.82 -4.14 18.70
CA LEU A 296 -15.54 -5.40 19.37
C LEU A 296 -14.28 -5.33 20.23
N HIS A 297 -13.17 -4.85 19.65
CA HIS A 297 -11.86 -4.92 20.32
C HIS A 297 -11.59 -3.76 21.29
N GLU A 298 -12.07 -2.54 21.00
CA GLU A 298 -11.75 -1.34 21.80
C GLU A 298 -12.87 -0.94 22.77
N VAL A 299 -14.09 -1.48 22.59
CA VAL A 299 -15.25 -1.08 23.39
C VAL A 299 -15.84 -2.28 24.14
N VAL A 300 -16.23 -3.35 23.44
CA VAL A 300 -16.89 -4.50 24.07
C VAL A 300 -15.91 -5.35 24.87
N THR A 301 -14.78 -5.76 24.27
CA THR A 301 -13.81 -6.63 24.95
C THR A 301 -13.27 -6.06 26.28
N PRO A 302 -12.89 -4.77 26.39
CA PRO A 302 -12.46 -4.22 27.67
C PRO A 302 -13.54 -4.20 28.77
N ALA A 303 -14.81 -4.14 28.39
CA ALA A 303 -15.94 -4.11 29.31
C ALA A 303 -16.55 -5.49 29.62
N ALA A 304 -16.04 -6.57 28.99
CA ALA A 304 -16.63 -7.91 29.06
C ALA A 304 -16.87 -8.41 30.49
N ASN A 305 -15.91 -8.18 31.38
CA ASN A 305 -15.98 -8.62 32.80
C ASN A 305 -17.04 -7.86 33.64
N THR A 306 -17.67 -6.81 33.09
CA THR A 306 -18.75 -6.08 33.76
C THR A 306 -20.13 -6.56 33.36
N LEU A 307 -20.22 -7.46 32.40
CA LEU A 307 -21.45 -8.01 31.85
C LEU A 307 -21.83 -9.34 32.49
N GLU A 308 -23.10 -9.65 32.52
CA GLU A 308 -23.57 -10.99 32.84
C GLU A 308 -23.09 -11.96 31.73
N PRO A 309 -22.50 -13.15 32.09
CA PRO A 309 -21.82 -14.00 31.09
C PRO A 309 -22.68 -14.45 29.91
N ARG A 310 -23.97 -14.78 30.13
CA ARG A 310 -24.90 -15.17 29.06
C ARG A 310 -25.25 -13.99 28.16
N ALA A 311 -25.43 -12.81 28.74
CA ALA A 311 -25.74 -11.59 28.02
C ALA A 311 -24.53 -11.11 27.21
N GLU A 312 -23.31 -11.21 27.76
CA GLU A 312 -22.06 -10.95 27.04
C GLU A 312 -21.93 -11.87 25.84
N GLN A 313 -22.11 -13.18 26.03
CA GLN A 313 -22.00 -14.17 24.96
C GLN A 313 -23.03 -13.93 23.85
N ALA A 314 -24.28 -13.57 24.20
CA ALA A 314 -25.33 -13.26 23.22
C ALA A 314 -25.00 -11.99 22.40
N LEU A 315 -24.58 -10.92 23.08
CA LEU A 315 -24.16 -9.67 22.43
C LEU A 315 -22.96 -9.89 21.51
N ARG A 316 -21.92 -10.57 22.00
CA ARG A 316 -20.72 -10.88 21.22
C ARG A 316 -21.06 -11.72 20.00
N LYS A 317 -21.83 -12.78 20.13
CA LYS A 317 -22.27 -13.62 19.01
C LYS A 317 -22.97 -12.82 17.92
N GLN A 318 -23.82 -11.85 18.30
CA GLN A 318 -24.50 -10.97 17.34
C GLN A 318 -23.51 -10.03 16.64
N LEU A 319 -22.63 -9.37 17.38
CA LEU A 319 -21.65 -8.43 16.83
C LEU A 319 -20.62 -9.14 15.94
N ASP A 320 -20.16 -10.32 16.34
CA ASP A 320 -19.25 -11.15 15.53
C ASP A 320 -19.90 -11.58 14.19
N ALA A 321 -21.18 -11.94 14.23
CA ALA A 321 -21.93 -12.26 13.01
C ALA A 321 -22.10 -11.02 12.09
N MET A 322 -22.31 -9.85 12.66
CA MET A 322 -22.37 -8.59 11.91
C MET A 322 -21.00 -8.26 11.31
N HIS A 323 -19.93 -8.37 12.11
CA HIS A 323 -18.55 -8.12 11.68
C HIS A 323 -18.14 -9.07 10.55
N LYS A 324 -18.37 -10.38 10.71
CA LYS A 324 -18.06 -11.38 9.67
C LYS A 324 -18.73 -11.06 8.33
N ARG A 325 -20.02 -10.65 8.36
CA ARG A 325 -20.73 -10.23 7.14
C ARG A 325 -20.16 -8.97 6.52
N ALA A 326 -19.86 -7.96 7.36
CA ALA A 326 -19.32 -6.70 6.89
C ALA A 326 -17.89 -6.85 6.34
N PHE A 327 -17.09 -7.73 6.95
CA PHE A 327 -15.73 -8.06 6.48
C PHE A 327 -15.77 -8.77 5.13
N ALA A 328 -16.60 -9.80 4.96
CA ALA A 328 -16.78 -10.50 3.70
C ALA A 328 -17.28 -9.57 2.57
N ALA A 329 -18.19 -8.63 2.88
CA ALA A 329 -18.65 -7.63 1.93
C ALA A 329 -17.54 -6.65 1.53
N ALA A 330 -16.67 -6.25 2.48
CA ALA A 330 -15.52 -5.40 2.22
C ALA A 330 -14.44 -6.11 1.37
N GLU A 331 -14.17 -7.37 1.66
CA GLU A 331 -13.28 -8.22 0.86
C GLU A 331 -13.79 -8.38 -0.57
N THR A 332 -15.06 -8.75 -0.74
CA THR A 332 -15.72 -8.85 -2.05
C THR A 332 -15.62 -7.52 -2.81
N HIS A 333 -15.87 -6.37 -2.14
CA HIS A 333 -15.75 -5.05 -2.77
C HIS A 333 -14.35 -4.79 -3.33
N LEU A 334 -13.30 -5.17 -2.60
CA LEU A 334 -11.91 -5.00 -3.03
C LEU A 334 -11.51 -5.90 -4.20
N LEU A 335 -12.27 -6.95 -4.48
CA LEU A 335 -12.07 -7.86 -5.62
C LEU A 335 -12.94 -7.52 -6.83
N THR A 336 -13.80 -6.49 -6.75
CA THR A 336 -14.68 -6.10 -7.87
C THR A 336 -13.91 -5.48 -9.03
N GLN A 337 -14.47 -5.64 -10.24
CA GLN A 337 -14.02 -4.94 -11.44
C GLN A 337 -13.97 -3.43 -11.24
N THR A 338 -14.96 -2.84 -10.54
CA THR A 338 -15.03 -1.40 -10.27
C THR A 338 -13.83 -0.90 -9.47
N PHE A 339 -13.44 -1.63 -8.40
CA PHE A 339 -12.29 -1.27 -7.61
C PHE A 339 -10.99 -1.46 -8.40
N SER A 340 -10.84 -2.60 -9.08
CA SER A 340 -9.69 -2.93 -9.92
C SER A 340 -9.47 -1.86 -11.00
N THR A 341 -10.49 -1.54 -11.79
CA THR A 341 -10.42 -0.52 -12.84
C THR A 341 -10.03 0.85 -12.28
N TRP A 342 -10.63 1.25 -11.16
CA TRP A 342 -10.25 2.52 -10.50
C TRP A 342 -8.78 2.52 -10.07
N LEU A 343 -8.28 1.43 -9.49
CA LEU A 343 -6.91 1.33 -9.00
C LEU A 343 -5.91 1.34 -10.17
N LEU A 344 -6.17 0.58 -11.23
CA LEU A 344 -5.35 0.56 -12.45
C LEU A 344 -5.30 1.94 -13.10
N HIS A 345 -6.45 2.57 -13.35
CA HIS A 345 -6.49 3.93 -13.91
C HIS A 345 -5.76 4.94 -13.02
N THR A 346 -5.86 4.79 -11.70
CA THR A 346 -5.10 5.63 -10.76
C THR A 346 -3.61 5.42 -10.92
N SER A 347 -3.14 4.16 -10.98
CA SER A 347 -1.73 3.83 -11.21
C SER A 347 -1.23 4.43 -12.52
N LEU A 348 -1.94 4.19 -13.63
CA LEU A 348 -1.58 4.71 -14.94
C LEU A 348 -1.55 6.25 -14.97
N ALA A 349 -2.53 6.91 -14.35
CA ALA A 349 -2.58 8.37 -14.28
C ALA A 349 -1.39 8.97 -13.50
N LEU A 350 -0.90 8.27 -12.47
CA LEU A 350 0.25 8.71 -11.69
C LEU A 350 1.56 8.64 -12.49
N TYR A 351 1.68 7.74 -13.48
CA TYR A 351 2.81 7.71 -14.42
C TYR A 351 2.78 8.86 -15.44
N ALA A 352 1.61 9.36 -15.81
CA ALA A 352 1.41 10.34 -16.88
C ALA A 352 1.80 11.79 -16.51
N ARG A 353 2.90 11.97 -15.74
CA ARG A 353 3.44 13.28 -15.32
C ARG A 353 2.36 14.24 -14.81
N PRO A 354 1.82 14.03 -13.61
CA PRO A 354 0.67 14.77 -13.07
C PRO A 354 0.94 16.24 -12.76
N LEU A 355 2.20 16.64 -12.56
CA LEU A 355 2.58 18.00 -12.22
C LEU A 355 2.86 18.84 -13.47
N ARG A 356 2.56 20.14 -13.41
CA ARG A 356 2.98 21.09 -14.44
C ARG A 356 4.50 21.09 -14.56
N HIS A 357 5.05 21.13 -15.77
CA HIS A 357 6.48 20.99 -16.04
C HIS A 357 7.33 21.92 -15.16
N LYS A 358 7.09 23.24 -15.21
CA LYS A 358 7.80 24.21 -14.39
C LYS A 358 7.65 23.99 -12.89
N ALA A 359 6.47 23.60 -12.42
CA ALA A 359 6.22 23.33 -11.00
C ALA A 359 6.88 22.02 -10.53
N GLY A 360 6.90 21.01 -11.39
CA GLY A 360 7.53 19.72 -11.09
C GLY A 360 9.06 19.79 -11.01
N ALA A 361 9.66 20.67 -11.79
CA ALA A 361 11.10 20.91 -11.80
C ALA A 361 11.60 21.74 -10.60
N GLN A 362 10.70 22.40 -9.85
CA GLN A 362 11.09 23.18 -8.67
C GLN A 362 11.69 22.30 -7.59
N ALA A 363 12.67 22.86 -6.85
CA ALA A 363 13.28 22.18 -5.71
C ALA A 363 12.23 21.82 -4.66
N TRP A 364 12.28 20.56 -4.19
CA TRP A 364 11.26 20.03 -3.30
C TRP A 364 11.22 20.72 -1.94
N SER A 365 12.37 20.93 -1.30
CA SER A 365 12.41 21.46 0.07
C SER A 365 11.71 22.82 0.23
N PRO A 366 11.99 23.86 -0.58
CA PRO A 366 11.25 25.12 -0.51
C PRO A 366 9.76 24.97 -0.78
N GLN A 367 9.38 24.13 -1.74
CA GLN A 367 7.98 23.87 -2.07
C GLN A 367 7.25 23.12 -0.96
N ALA A 368 7.88 22.13 -0.34
CA ALA A 368 7.34 21.45 0.83
C ALA A 368 7.03 22.44 1.95
N HIS A 369 7.98 23.33 2.26
CA HIS A 369 7.78 24.40 3.25
C HIS A 369 6.58 25.29 2.89
N ALA A 370 6.47 25.75 1.66
CA ALA A 370 5.36 26.60 1.22
C ALA A 370 4.00 25.90 1.33
N LEU A 371 3.91 24.63 0.86
CA LEU A 371 2.70 23.82 0.89
C LEU A 371 2.26 23.51 2.32
N VAL A 372 3.19 23.09 3.18
CA VAL A 372 2.91 22.73 4.57
C VAL A 372 2.56 23.96 5.41
N SER A 373 3.31 25.08 5.26
CA SER A 373 3.02 26.32 5.98
C SER A 373 1.63 26.87 5.68
N LYS A 374 1.21 26.83 4.41
CA LYS A 374 -0.17 27.19 4.01
C LYS A 374 -1.22 26.34 4.73
N ARG A 375 -0.97 25.03 4.86
CA ARG A 375 -1.88 24.09 5.54
C ARG A 375 -1.87 24.27 7.04
N LEU A 376 -0.71 24.47 7.65
CA LEU A 376 -0.57 24.79 9.07
C LEU A 376 -1.34 26.07 9.43
N THR A 377 -1.20 27.12 8.64
CA THR A 377 -1.94 28.37 8.83
C THR A 377 -3.46 28.16 8.77
N ALA A 378 -3.93 27.43 7.75
CA ALA A 378 -5.34 27.12 7.62
C ALA A 378 -5.87 26.26 8.78
N TYR A 379 -5.10 25.27 9.23
CA TYR A 379 -5.43 24.42 10.37
C TYR A 379 -5.44 25.22 11.68
N ASN A 380 -4.45 26.09 11.90
CA ASN A 380 -4.37 26.96 13.07
C ASN A 380 -5.57 27.93 13.15
N LYS A 381 -5.99 28.52 12.01
CA LYS A 381 -7.21 29.34 11.95
C LYS A 381 -8.45 28.55 12.35
N ARG A 382 -8.58 27.30 11.90
CA ARG A 382 -9.66 26.39 12.32
C ARG A 382 -9.56 26.04 13.79
N LEU A 383 -8.39 25.66 14.26
CA LEU A 383 -8.10 25.31 15.66
C LEU A 383 -8.50 26.44 16.64
N LYS A 384 -8.23 27.71 16.28
CA LYS A 384 -8.65 28.88 17.08
C LYS A 384 -10.17 29.01 17.19
N ARG A 385 -10.91 28.62 16.15
CA ARG A 385 -12.39 28.70 16.09
C ARG A 385 -13.10 27.46 16.62
N THR A 386 -12.33 26.38 16.89
CA THR A 386 -12.91 25.12 17.36
C THR A 386 -13.35 25.24 18.81
N GLN A 387 -14.63 25.00 19.03
CA GLN A 387 -15.20 24.80 20.36
C GLN A 387 -15.08 23.33 20.77
N PRO A 388 -15.06 22.99 22.06
CA PRO A 388 -14.98 21.61 22.55
C PRO A 388 -16.31 20.84 22.39
N ARG A 389 -17.01 21.03 21.26
CA ARG A 389 -18.25 20.32 20.90
C ARG A 389 -17.91 19.14 19.96
N PRO A 390 -18.62 17.99 20.06
CA PRO A 390 -18.33 16.79 19.28
C PRO A 390 -18.20 17.05 17.77
N THR A 391 -19.14 17.80 17.18
CA THR A 391 -19.14 18.13 15.74
C THR A 391 -17.93 18.95 15.32
N SER A 392 -17.52 19.94 16.14
CA SER A 392 -16.34 20.78 15.91
C SER A 392 -15.04 19.97 16.01
N LEU A 393 -14.95 19.08 17.02
CA LEU A 393 -13.80 18.20 17.23
C LEU A 393 -13.68 17.17 16.09
N HIS A 394 -14.80 16.61 15.62
CA HIS A 394 -14.82 15.70 14.49
C HIS A 394 -14.32 16.36 13.20
N ALA A 395 -14.76 17.60 12.92
CA ALA A 395 -14.28 18.36 11.78
C ALA A 395 -12.78 18.66 11.89
N LEU A 396 -12.30 19.05 13.08
CA LEU A 396 -10.88 19.28 13.34
C LEU A 396 -10.06 18.00 13.15
N ARG A 397 -10.55 16.85 13.63
CA ARG A 397 -9.93 15.54 13.45
C ARG A 397 -9.74 15.19 11.97
N LYS A 398 -10.77 15.35 11.15
CA LYS A 398 -10.70 15.08 9.69
C LYS A 398 -9.58 15.89 9.02
N HIS A 399 -9.47 17.18 9.30
CA HIS A 399 -8.44 18.04 8.73
C HIS A 399 -7.04 17.71 9.28
N GLY A 400 -6.97 17.38 10.57
CA GLY A 400 -5.72 17.01 11.24
C GLY A 400 -5.09 15.73 10.68
N LYS A 401 -5.89 14.74 10.26
CA LYS A 401 -5.38 13.51 9.62
C LYS A 401 -4.58 13.81 8.35
N HIS A 402 -5.08 14.71 7.49
CA HIS A 402 -4.38 15.11 6.27
C HIS A 402 -3.10 15.90 6.59
N LEU A 403 -3.17 16.84 7.54
CA LEU A 403 -2.00 17.61 7.95
C LEU A 403 -0.91 16.74 8.57
N ARG A 404 -1.30 15.76 9.41
CA ARG A 404 -0.34 14.81 10.01
C ARG A 404 0.44 14.06 8.94
N TYR A 405 -0.23 13.56 7.92
CA TYR A 405 0.44 12.89 6.79
C TYR A 405 1.40 13.85 6.09
N GLN A 406 0.97 15.07 5.78
CA GLN A 406 1.81 16.06 5.08
C GLN A 406 3.05 16.45 5.89
N LEU A 407 2.93 16.57 7.22
CA LEU A 407 4.08 16.80 8.11
C LEU A 407 5.03 15.60 8.12
N ALA A 408 4.50 14.39 8.17
CA ALA A 408 5.31 13.18 8.18
C ALA A 408 6.13 13.02 6.89
N VAL A 409 5.48 13.13 5.71
CA VAL A 409 6.15 12.91 4.41
C VAL A 409 7.14 14.02 4.05
N SER A 410 6.95 15.22 4.56
CA SER A 410 7.87 16.33 4.36
C SER A 410 8.98 16.41 5.41
N ALA A 411 8.90 15.62 6.48
CA ALA A 411 9.79 15.67 7.65
C ALA A 411 9.86 17.08 8.29
N LEU A 412 8.86 17.93 8.06
CA LEU A 412 8.83 19.32 8.56
C LEU A 412 8.12 19.40 9.91
N HIS A 413 8.59 20.33 10.76
CA HIS A 413 7.98 20.68 12.05
C HIS A 413 7.66 19.45 12.96
N PRO A 414 8.65 18.63 13.33
CA PRO A 414 8.44 17.38 14.06
C PRO A 414 7.68 17.55 15.38
N ALA A 415 7.89 18.66 16.11
CA ALA A 415 7.15 18.98 17.32
C ALA A 415 5.64 19.17 17.07
N ALA A 416 5.26 19.85 15.97
CA ALA A 416 3.88 20.02 15.57
C ALA A 416 3.28 18.67 15.11
N GLY A 417 4.05 17.85 14.40
CA GLY A 417 3.67 16.50 14.00
C GLY A 417 3.37 15.62 15.21
N LYS A 418 4.23 15.60 16.22
CA LYS A 418 4.04 14.84 17.47
C LYS A 418 2.81 15.31 18.24
N ALA A 419 2.66 16.62 18.46
CA ALA A 419 1.51 17.18 19.16
C ALA A 419 0.18 16.88 18.42
N LEU A 420 0.19 16.96 17.09
CA LEU A 420 -0.98 16.64 16.27
C LEU A 420 -1.28 15.14 16.32
N ALA A 421 -0.28 14.26 16.33
CA ALA A 421 -0.48 12.81 16.46
C ALA A 421 -1.16 12.45 17.78
N GLN A 422 -0.69 13.00 18.89
CA GLN A 422 -1.30 12.81 20.21
C GLN A 422 -2.75 13.27 20.26
N LEU A 423 -3.05 14.46 19.72
CA LEU A 423 -4.43 14.94 19.64
C LEU A 423 -5.29 14.03 18.75
N GLN A 424 -4.76 13.53 17.64
CA GLN A 424 -5.49 12.63 16.73
C GLN A 424 -5.81 11.28 17.37
N GLU A 425 -4.95 10.75 18.23
CA GLU A 425 -5.18 9.54 19.02
C GLU A 425 -6.33 9.75 20.01
N THR A 426 -6.28 10.83 20.80
CA THR A 426 -7.32 11.18 21.78
C THR A 426 -8.68 11.42 21.12
N LEU A 427 -8.71 12.19 20.02
CA LEU A 427 -9.94 12.42 19.25
C LEU A 427 -10.41 11.15 18.51
N GLY A 428 -9.50 10.20 18.26
CA GLY A 428 -9.80 8.86 17.76
C GLY A 428 -10.65 8.10 18.78
N GLY A 429 -10.17 7.95 20.00
CA GLY A 429 -10.89 7.25 21.06
C GLY A 429 -12.26 7.85 21.38
N LEU A 430 -12.39 9.18 21.38
CA LEU A 430 -13.72 9.83 21.53
C LEU A 430 -14.66 9.50 20.37
N ASN A 431 -14.16 9.50 19.14
CA ASN A 431 -14.97 9.15 17.98
C ASN A 431 -15.37 7.66 17.99
N ASP A 432 -14.50 6.77 18.47
CA ASP A 432 -14.76 5.34 18.49
C ASP A 432 -15.88 5.01 19.49
N LEU A 433 -15.89 5.68 20.63
CA LEU A 433 -17.01 5.60 21.60
C LEU A 433 -18.32 6.18 21.04
N HIS A 434 -18.24 7.27 20.24
CA HIS A 434 -19.43 7.84 19.60
C HIS A 434 -20.01 6.88 18.54
N VAL A 435 -19.16 6.34 17.66
CA VAL A 435 -19.57 5.36 16.65
C VAL A 435 -20.13 4.08 17.29
N ALA A 436 -19.54 3.65 18.42
CA ALA A 436 -20.08 2.54 19.20
C ALA A 436 -21.52 2.81 19.65
N GLY A 437 -21.81 4.00 20.17
CA GLY A 437 -23.18 4.41 20.53
C GLY A 437 -24.15 4.36 19.34
N ASP A 438 -23.71 4.81 18.15
CA ASP A 438 -24.53 4.76 16.92
C ASP A 438 -24.83 3.31 16.48
N ILE A 439 -23.88 2.39 16.66
CA ILE A 439 -24.09 0.97 16.34
C ILE A 439 -24.99 0.33 17.37
N PHE A 440 -24.75 0.55 18.66
CA PHE A 440 -25.57 0.02 19.75
C PHE A 440 -27.01 0.46 19.65
N GLY A 441 -27.28 1.72 19.27
CA GLY A 441 -28.63 2.22 19.06
C GLY A 441 -29.44 1.54 17.98
N ARG A 442 -28.81 0.69 17.18
CA ARG A 442 -29.46 -0.11 16.12
C ARG A 442 -29.62 -1.59 16.50
N LEU A 443 -29.11 -2.00 17.66
CA LEU A 443 -29.27 -3.36 18.15
C LEU A 443 -30.64 -3.58 18.77
N PRO A 444 -31.12 -4.84 18.85
CA PRO A 444 -32.37 -5.17 19.54
C PRO A 444 -32.35 -4.77 21.02
N ALA A 445 -33.51 -4.42 21.55
CA ALA A 445 -33.67 -4.04 22.95
C ALA A 445 -33.24 -5.13 23.95
N THR A 446 -33.15 -6.38 23.53
CA THR A 446 -32.64 -7.50 24.33
C THR A 446 -31.21 -7.31 24.82
N HIS A 447 -30.45 -6.36 24.25
CA HIS A 447 -29.11 -5.99 24.67
C HIS A 447 -28.99 -4.71 25.44
N ALA A 448 -30.14 -4.08 25.82
CA ALA A 448 -30.16 -2.73 26.44
C ALA A 448 -29.35 -2.68 27.75
N ASP A 449 -29.49 -3.66 28.62
CA ASP A 449 -28.76 -3.74 29.90
C ASP A 449 -27.25 -3.87 29.69
N SER A 450 -26.83 -4.79 28.81
CA SER A 450 -25.41 -4.95 28.45
C SER A 450 -24.81 -3.68 27.86
N ILE A 451 -25.57 -2.96 27.03
CA ILE A 451 -25.15 -1.68 26.42
C ILE A 451 -24.98 -0.61 27.49
N ALA A 452 -25.91 -0.56 28.46
CA ALA A 452 -25.88 0.38 29.61
C ALA A 452 -24.64 0.12 30.48
N ASP A 453 -24.32 -1.15 30.77
CA ASP A 453 -23.14 -1.53 31.54
C ASP A 453 -21.82 -1.19 30.80
N ILE A 454 -21.74 -1.44 29.49
CA ILE A 454 -20.62 -1.02 28.66
C ILE A 454 -20.46 0.51 28.68
N ALA A 455 -21.55 1.26 28.55
CA ALA A 455 -21.52 2.72 28.58
C ALA A 455 -21.01 3.23 29.95
N LYS A 456 -21.48 2.63 31.04
CA LYS A 456 -21.02 2.91 32.41
C LYS A 456 -19.54 2.63 32.59
N TYR A 457 -19.06 1.48 32.10
CA TYR A 457 -17.63 1.10 32.12
C TYR A 457 -16.76 2.15 31.41
N HIS A 458 -17.19 2.67 30.25
CA HIS A 458 -16.42 3.63 29.47
C HIS A 458 -16.57 5.10 29.90
N LEU A 459 -17.48 5.43 30.81
CA LEU A 459 -17.71 6.82 31.25
C LEU A 459 -16.44 7.49 31.80
N PRO A 460 -15.64 6.86 32.68
CA PRO A 460 -14.39 7.44 33.17
C PRO A 460 -13.37 7.66 32.04
N ARG A 461 -13.25 6.70 31.09
CA ARG A 461 -12.39 6.80 29.90
C ARG A 461 -12.82 7.97 29.02
N HIS A 462 -14.11 8.11 28.76
CA HIS A 462 -14.69 9.20 27.97
C HIS A 462 -14.36 10.56 28.57
N THR A 463 -14.60 10.74 29.87
CA THR A 463 -14.30 11.99 30.62
C THR A 463 -12.79 12.31 30.55
N LYS A 464 -11.92 11.32 30.82
CA LYS A 464 -10.46 11.47 30.72
C LYS A 464 -10.02 11.90 29.31
N LEU A 465 -10.60 11.30 28.27
CA LEU A 465 -10.29 11.67 26.87
C LEU A 465 -10.73 13.10 26.55
N GLN A 466 -11.88 13.56 27.06
CA GLN A 466 -12.34 14.94 26.88
C GLN A 466 -11.39 15.95 27.52
N LEU A 467 -10.98 15.72 28.77
CA LEU A 467 -10.02 16.57 29.48
C LEU A 467 -8.67 16.60 28.74
N ARG A 468 -8.16 15.42 28.37
CA ARG A 468 -6.92 15.29 27.62
C ARG A 468 -6.97 16.01 26.26
N ALA A 469 -8.09 15.92 25.55
CA ALA A 469 -8.28 16.64 24.30
C ALA A 469 -8.22 18.16 24.49
N ALA A 470 -8.84 18.67 25.54
CA ALA A 470 -8.81 20.11 25.86
C ALA A 470 -7.38 20.61 26.13
N ASP A 471 -6.58 19.86 26.87
CA ASP A 471 -5.19 20.22 27.16
C ASP A 471 -4.29 20.11 25.93
N GLN A 472 -4.45 19.04 25.14
CA GLN A 472 -3.71 18.86 23.88
C GLN A 472 -4.08 19.93 22.84
N LEU A 473 -5.31 20.42 22.80
CA LEU A 473 -5.71 21.57 21.97
C LEU A 473 -4.96 22.82 22.38
N LYS A 474 -4.83 23.10 23.69
CA LYS A 474 -4.06 24.24 24.21
C LYS A 474 -2.55 24.10 23.86
N GLN A 475 -1.99 22.89 24.06
CA GLN A 475 -0.61 22.60 23.74
C GLN A 475 -0.33 22.77 22.23
N LEU A 476 -1.17 22.23 21.38
CA LEU A 476 -1.03 22.35 19.92
C LEU A 476 -1.11 23.82 19.47
N ARG A 477 -2.02 24.62 20.05
CA ARG A 477 -2.08 26.08 19.80
C ARG A 477 -0.76 26.76 20.11
N ARG A 478 -0.16 26.45 21.28
CA ARG A 478 1.15 27.01 21.70
C ARG A 478 2.28 26.58 20.74
N THR A 479 2.29 25.30 20.35
CA THR A 479 3.28 24.75 19.43
C THR A 479 3.20 25.42 18.04
N LEU A 480 1.99 25.57 17.50
CA LEU A 480 1.77 26.21 16.21
C LEU A 480 2.03 27.73 16.23
N HIS A 481 1.86 28.38 17.37
CA HIS A 481 2.16 29.82 17.52
C HIS A 481 3.68 30.10 17.46
N LYS A 482 4.52 29.17 17.93
CA LYS A 482 5.96 29.27 17.92
C LYS A 482 6.59 29.02 16.53
N LEU A 483 5.81 28.52 15.56
CA LEU A 483 6.30 28.31 14.21
C LEU A 483 6.46 29.67 13.49
N PRO A 484 7.58 29.92 12.79
CA PRO A 484 7.81 31.18 12.10
C PRO A 484 6.69 31.42 11.07
N ALA A 485 6.03 32.57 11.23
CA ALA A 485 5.06 33.08 10.27
C ALA A 485 5.84 33.56 9.03
N LYS A 486 5.94 32.70 8.00
CA LYS A 486 6.66 32.91 6.74
C LYS A 486 8.19 32.93 6.88
N SER A 487 8.87 31.88 6.46
CA SER A 487 10.27 32.00 6.05
C SER A 487 10.31 32.91 4.80
N GLY A 488 10.90 34.08 4.97
CA GLY A 488 11.68 34.82 4.04
C GLY A 488 11.08 35.16 2.69
N LYS A 489 10.72 36.37 2.48
CA LYS A 489 11.24 37.13 1.35
C LYS A 489 12.76 37.03 1.41
N ASN A 490 13.38 36.09 0.73
CA ASN A 490 14.75 36.27 0.29
C ASN A 490 14.69 37.44 -0.69
N ARG A 491 15.06 38.60 -0.21
CA ARG A 491 15.69 39.62 -1.04
C ARG A 491 16.93 38.94 -1.63
N ILE A 492 16.98 38.99 -2.92
CA ILE A 492 18.08 38.67 -3.83
C ILE A 492 19.40 38.73 -3.23
#